data_abf117be884082f8e98a0050b98a8408
#
_entry.id   abf117be884082f8e98a0050b98a8408
#
_cell.length_a   1.000
_cell.length_b   1.000
_cell.length_c   1.000
_cell.angle_alpha   90.00
_cell.angle_beta   90.00
_cell.angle_gamma   90.00
#
_symmetry.space_group_name_H-M   'P 1'
#
loop_
_entity.id
_entity.type
_entity.pdbx_description
1 polymer ?
#
loop_
_entity_poly.entity_id
_entity_poly.type
_entity_poly.pdbx_seq_one_letter_code
_entity_poly.pdbx_strand_id
1 'polypeptide(L)'
;MASANSALSICSDSLLMLGADPISSFTDGSDGASICDRLYPDLRDQALMVYPWSFSFKKTQLARLVTTPANEYKYEYQMAADRLGSPRAVYNSSGLNQIPITAYRIMGSKLLTNQEVIYVDYQYSVPESEMPVWFVQFLKYLTAAHIAFPVTDQLDKADYWRVMAVGTPGDNGRGGYMRTAMNIDGMNQPVNSIKDFSLTQVRN
;
A
#
# COMPACT_ATOMS: atom_id res chain seq x y z
N MET A 1 -23.72 -10.89 7.34
CA MET A 1 -22.27 -11.19 7.44
C MET A 1 -21.62 -10.45 6.29
N ALA A 2 -20.72 -9.52 6.56
CA ALA A 2 -19.91 -8.94 5.50
C ALA A 2 -19.09 -10.09 4.89
N SER A 3 -19.22 -10.34 3.60
CA SER A 3 -18.33 -11.29 2.91
C SER A 3 -16.91 -10.78 3.07
N ALA A 4 -16.03 -11.60 3.62
CA ALA A 4 -14.62 -11.25 3.71
C ALA A 4 -14.12 -10.96 2.28
N ASN A 5 -13.59 -9.77 2.05
CA ASN A 5 -12.99 -9.41 0.77
C ASN A 5 -11.85 -10.39 0.46
N SER A 6 -11.81 -10.85 -0.77
CA SER A 6 -10.74 -11.73 -1.26
C SER A 6 -10.29 -11.26 -2.63
N ALA A 7 -9.09 -11.62 -3.04
CA ALA A 7 -8.57 -11.36 -4.38
C ALA A 7 -9.57 -11.83 -5.46
N LEU A 8 -10.13 -13.04 -5.27
CA LEU A 8 -11.11 -13.62 -6.18
C LEU A 8 -12.40 -12.78 -6.28
N SER A 9 -12.95 -12.33 -5.13
CA SER A 9 -14.17 -11.51 -5.15
C SER A 9 -13.94 -10.15 -5.82
N ILE A 10 -12.79 -9.53 -5.59
CA ILE A 10 -12.44 -8.25 -6.21
C ILE A 10 -12.29 -8.40 -7.73
N CYS A 11 -11.60 -9.43 -8.18
CA CYS A 11 -11.45 -9.72 -9.60
C CYS A 11 -12.78 -10.06 -10.27
N SER A 12 -13.61 -10.92 -9.64
CA SER A 12 -14.91 -11.29 -10.12
C SER A 12 -15.85 -10.08 -10.27
N ASP A 13 -15.89 -9.19 -9.26
CA ASP A 13 -16.66 -7.96 -9.33
C ASP A 13 -16.14 -6.99 -10.41
N SER A 14 -14.83 -6.94 -10.61
CA SER A 14 -14.21 -6.11 -11.67
C SER A 14 -14.58 -6.61 -13.06
N LEU A 15 -14.64 -7.93 -13.27
CA LEU A 15 -15.11 -8.54 -14.52
C LEU A 15 -16.60 -8.25 -14.77
N LEU A 16 -17.44 -8.37 -13.75
CA LEU A 16 -18.86 -8.00 -13.83
C LEU A 16 -19.06 -6.53 -14.23
N MET A 17 -18.23 -5.61 -13.71
CA MET A 17 -18.26 -4.19 -14.11
C MET A 17 -17.94 -3.98 -15.59
N LEU A 18 -17.19 -4.87 -16.20
CA LEU A 18 -16.87 -4.84 -17.63
C LEU A 18 -17.95 -5.51 -18.49
N GLY A 19 -18.92 -6.18 -17.86
CA GLY A 19 -19.92 -7.00 -18.55
C GLY A 19 -19.38 -8.37 -19.00
N ALA A 20 -18.29 -8.83 -18.38
CA ALA A 20 -17.74 -10.17 -18.56
C ALA A 20 -18.28 -11.14 -17.50
N ASP A 21 -18.13 -12.43 -17.75
CA ASP A 21 -18.56 -13.45 -16.80
C ASP A 21 -17.70 -13.43 -15.52
N PRO A 22 -18.32 -13.61 -14.35
CA PRO A 22 -17.59 -13.69 -13.09
C PRO A 22 -16.80 -15.00 -13.02
N ILE A 23 -15.64 -14.95 -12.32
CA ILE A 23 -14.80 -16.13 -12.10
C ILE A 23 -15.12 -16.78 -10.76
N SER A 24 -15.08 -18.12 -10.72
CA SER A 24 -15.27 -18.91 -9.50
C SER A 24 -13.95 -19.34 -8.85
N SER A 25 -12.86 -19.35 -9.61
CA SER A 25 -11.50 -19.66 -9.19
C SER A 25 -10.52 -19.05 -10.18
N PHE A 26 -9.31 -18.76 -9.76
CA PHE A 26 -8.21 -18.37 -10.67
C PHE A 26 -7.77 -19.51 -11.59
N THR A 27 -8.19 -20.74 -11.31
CA THR A 27 -7.88 -21.94 -12.09
C THR A 27 -9.06 -22.51 -12.84
N ASP A 28 -10.14 -21.74 -13.07
CA ASP A 28 -11.35 -22.22 -13.76
C ASP A 28 -11.20 -22.35 -15.29
N GLY A 29 -10.02 -21.97 -15.81
CA GLY A 29 -9.69 -22.12 -17.23
C GLY A 29 -10.24 -21.02 -18.15
N SER A 30 -10.92 -20.00 -17.60
CA SER A 30 -11.37 -18.84 -18.37
C SER A 30 -10.23 -17.85 -18.61
N ASP A 31 -10.32 -17.10 -19.72
CA ASP A 31 -9.34 -16.04 -20.03
C ASP A 31 -9.34 -14.97 -18.95
N GLY A 32 -10.52 -14.61 -18.42
CA GLY A 32 -10.67 -13.66 -17.32
C GLY A 32 -9.94 -14.09 -16.05
N ALA A 33 -10.01 -15.39 -15.70
CA ALA A 33 -9.28 -15.93 -14.55
C ALA A 33 -7.76 -15.83 -14.73
N SER A 34 -7.25 -16.22 -15.90
CA SER A 34 -5.82 -16.17 -16.22
C SER A 34 -5.28 -14.73 -16.21
N ILE A 35 -6.05 -13.77 -16.74
CA ILE A 35 -5.69 -12.34 -16.75
C ILE A 35 -5.65 -11.80 -15.32
N CYS A 36 -6.68 -12.10 -14.52
CA CYS A 36 -6.76 -11.65 -13.14
C CYS A 36 -5.64 -12.25 -12.27
N ASP A 37 -5.38 -13.55 -12.38
CA ASP A 37 -4.33 -14.23 -11.62
C ASP A 37 -2.95 -13.59 -11.86
N ARG A 38 -2.68 -13.20 -13.10
CA ARG A 38 -1.42 -12.61 -13.50
C ARG A 38 -1.28 -11.13 -13.13
N LEU A 39 -2.34 -10.33 -13.29
CA LEU A 39 -2.25 -8.87 -13.15
C LEU A 39 -2.61 -8.37 -11.76
N TYR A 40 -3.53 -9.03 -11.07
CA TYR A 40 -4.07 -8.53 -9.82
C TYR A 40 -3.04 -8.35 -8.69
N PRO A 41 -2.08 -9.27 -8.44
CA PRO A 41 -1.11 -9.11 -7.36
C PRO A 41 -0.28 -7.82 -7.50
N ASP A 42 0.18 -7.52 -8.72
CA ASP A 42 0.97 -6.33 -9.00
C ASP A 42 0.13 -5.06 -8.85
N LEU A 43 -1.13 -5.08 -9.32
CA LEU A 43 -2.05 -3.95 -9.19
C LEU A 43 -2.39 -3.65 -7.73
N ARG A 44 -2.59 -4.68 -6.92
CA ARG A 44 -2.83 -4.55 -5.48
C ARG A 44 -1.65 -3.86 -4.80
N ASP A 45 -0.44 -4.36 -5.03
CA ASP A 45 0.76 -3.81 -4.39
C ASP A 45 1.06 -2.39 -4.89
N GLN A 46 0.83 -2.09 -6.17
CA GLN A 46 0.90 -0.72 -6.69
C GLN A 46 -0.13 0.21 -6.03
N ALA A 47 -1.39 -0.24 -5.89
CA ALA A 47 -2.44 0.54 -5.24
C ALA A 47 -2.12 0.86 -3.77
N LEU A 48 -1.47 -0.08 -3.08
CA LEU A 48 -0.98 0.13 -1.71
C LEU A 48 0.18 1.14 -1.68
N MET A 49 1.11 1.09 -2.63
CA MET A 49 2.30 1.95 -2.64
C MET A 49 2.04 3.38 -3.09
N VAL A 50 0.98 3.64 -3.86
CA VAL A 50 0.72 4.95 -4.46
C VAL A 50 0.41 6.04 -3.43
N TYR A 51 -0.06 5.65 -2.25
CA TYR A 51 -0.38 6.54 -1.13
C TYR A 51 -0.06 5.86 0.21
N PRO A 52 0.37 6.62 1.23
CA PRO A 52 0.63 6.07 2.56
C PRO A 52 -0.67 5.82 3.34
N TRP A 53 -1.42 4.79 2.95
CA TRP A 53 -2.68 4.42 3.58
C TRP A 53 -2.50 4.09 5.06
N SER A 54 -3.33 4.67 5.92
CA SER A 54 -3.21 4.53 7.37
C SER A 54 -3.26 3.06 7.84
N PHE A 55 -4.09 2.23 7.18
CA PHE A 55 -4.25 0.82 7.49
C PHE A 55 -3.11 -0.08 7.02
N SER A 56 -2.21 0.43 6.16
CA SER A 56 -1.12 -0.34 5.55
C SER A 56 0.23 -0.21 6.27
N PHE A 57 0.26 0.46 7.42
CA PHE A 57 1.48 0.61 8.20
C PHE A 57 1.54 -0.32 9.40
N LYS A 58 2.71 -0.83 9.66
CA LYS A 58 3.03 -1.51 10.92
C LYS A 58 4.44 -1.18 11.38
N LYS A 59 4.63 -1.26 12.70
CA LYS A 59 5.93 -1.09 13.35
C LYS A 59 6.40 -2.43 13.86
N THR A 60 7.61 -2.84 13.48
CA THR A 60 8.21 -4.10 13.94
C THR A 60 9.67 -3.94 14.30
N GLN A 61 10.13 -4.79 15.22
CA GLN A 61 11.55 -4.91 15.52
C GLN A 61 12.20 -5.80 14.46
N LEU A 62 13.34 -5.36 13.92
CA LEU A 62 14.10 -6.16 12.97
C LEU A 62 15.01 -7.16 13.68
N ALA A 63 15.16 -8.33 13.08
CA ALA A 63 16.13 -9.32 13.51
C ALA A 63 17.55 -8.92 13.09
N ARG A 64 18.46 -8.84 14.07
CA ARG A 64 19.88 -8.60 13.82
C ARG A 64 20.51 -9.85 13.22
N LEU A 65 21.28 -9.68 12.16
CA LEU A 65 22.07 -10.75 11.55
C LEU A 65 23.37 -10.98 12.36
N VAL A 66 23.85 -12.20 12.34
CA VAL A 66 25.07 -12.58 13.05
C VAL A 66 26.33 -12.09 12.30
N THR A 67 26.21 -11.92 10.98
CA THR A 67 27.29 -11.46 10.12
C THR A 67 27.63 -10.00 10.43
N THR A 68 28.94 -9.71 10.50
CA THR A 68 29.43 -8.34 10.61
C THR A 68 29.52 -7.72 9.23
N PRO A 69 28.93 -6.54 8.98
CA PRO A 69 29.05 -5.86 7.70
C PRO A 69 30.51 -5.55 7.33
N ALA A 70 30.87 -5.68 6.05
CA ALA A 70 32.17 -5.33 5.52
C ALA A 70 32.28 -3.82 5.17
N ASN A 71 31.61 -2.96 5.95
CA ASN A 71 31.55 -1.51 5.74
C ASN A 71 31.64 -0.76 7.09
N GLU A 72 31.38 0.55 7.08
CA GLU A 72 31.46 1.45 8.23
C GLU A 72 30.45 1.19 9.36
N TYR A 73 29.44 0.34 9.12
CA TYR A 73 28.40 0.02 10.10
C TYR A 73 28.75 -1.20 10.94
N LYS A 74 28.31 -1.18 12.21
CA LYS A 74 28.58 -2.28 13.16
C LYS A 74 27.60 -3.44 13.02
N TYR A 75 26.36 -3.15 12.64
CA TYR A 75 25.27 -4.13 12.66
C TYR A 75 24.49 -4.11 11.35
N GLU A 76 23.99 -5.29 10.96
CA GLU A 76 23.06 -5.44 9.87
C GLU A 76 21.79 -6.16 10.33
N TYR A 77 20.66 -5.77 9.75
CA TYR A 77 19.33 -6.25 10.09
C TYR A 77 18.62 -6.73 8.83
N GLN A 78 17.90 -7.86 8.92
CA GLN A 78 17.07 -8.32 7.84
C GLN A 78 15.80 -7.47 7.78
N MET A 79 15.51 -6.87 6.64
CA MET A 79 14.25 -6.18 6.39
C MET A 79 13.10 -7.18 6.29
N ALA A 80 11.90 -6.75 6.70
CA ALA A 80 10.69 -7.56 6.58
C ALA A 80 10.40 -7.92 5.12
N ALA A 81 10.02 -9.18 4.88
CA ALA A 81 9.78 -9.69 3.53
C ALA A 81 8.49 -9.14 2.89
N ASP A 82 7.50 -8.81 3.73
CA ASP A 82 6.20 -8.29 3.33
C ASP A 82 6.17 -6.76 3.13
N ARG A 83 7.33 -6.10 3.21
CA ARG A 83 7.42 -4.65 3.03
C ARG A 83 7.15 -4.23 1.59
N LEU A 84 6.43 -3.16 1.44
CA LEU A 84 6.27 -2.43 0.20
C LEU A 84 7.19 -1.21 0.24
N GLY A 85 8.31 -1.28 -0.48
CA GLY A 85 9.27 -0.17 -0.57
C GLY A 85 10.17 0.04 0.65
N SER A 86 10.67 1.27 0.81
CA SER A 86 11.53 1.66 1.91
C SER A 86 10.72 1.96 3.18
N PRO A 87 11.31 1.77 4.39
CA PRO A 87 10.63 2.13 5.62
C PRO A 87 10.38 3.65 5.68
N ARG A 88 9.27 4.03 6.28
CA ARG A 88 8.89 5.42 6.51
C ARG A 88 9.76 6.06 7.60
N ALA A 89 10.04 5.29 8.63
CA ALA A 89 10.85 5.74 9.75
C ALA A 89 11.56 4.56 10.41
N VAL A 90 12.72 4.85 11.01
CA VAL A 90 13.54 3.88 11.72
C VAL A 90 13.82 4.43 13.13
N TYR A 91 13.68 3.57 14.14
CA TYR A 91 13.80 3.94 15.54
C TYR A 91 14.73 2.95 16.27
N ASN A 92 15.36 3.42 17.32
CA ASN A 92 16.18 2.57 18.22
C ASN A 92 15.41 2.08 19.46
N SER A 93 14.13 2.43 19.57
CA SER A 93 13.25 2.07 20.69
C SER A 93 11.81 1.93 20.24
N SER A 94 11.00 1.15 20.96
CA SER A 94 9.56 0.99 20.72
C SER A 94 8.67 2.03 21.41
N GLY A 95 9.25 2.94 22.21
CA GLY A 95 8.53 3.93 23.02
C GLY A 95 7.66 4.88 22.21
N LEU A 96 6.75 5.59 22.90
CA LEU A 96 5.95 6.67 22.32
C LEU A 96 6.82 7.91 22.09
N ASN A 97 6.47 8.70 21.08
CA ASN A 97 7.13 9.99 20.76
C ASN A 97 8.67 9.88 20.52
N GLN A 98 9.10 8.75 19.98
CA GLN A 98 10.50 8.59 19.62
C GLN A 98 10.86 9.42 18.38
N ILE A 99 12.08 9.98 18.41
CA ILE A 99 12.64 10.68 17.25
C ILE A 99 13.21 9.62 16.29
N PRO A 100 12.85 9.64 15.00
CA PRO A 100 13.43 8.74 14.01
C PRO A 100 14.95 8.95 13.91
N ILE A 101 15.70 7.85 13.80
CA ILE A 101 17.12 7.90 13.51
C ILE A 101 17.35 8.11 12.01
N THR A 102 18.38 8.84 11.65
CA THR A 102 18.80 9.08 10.26
C THR A 102 20.11 8.39 9.90
N ALA A 103 20.87 7.92 10.90
CA ALA A 103 22.17 7.27 10.74
C ALA A 103 22.00 5.78 10.42
N TYR A 104 21.43 5.47 9.25
CA TYR A 104 21.31 4.13 8.71
C TYR A 104 21.43 4.13 7.19
N ARG A 105 21.68 2.97 6.61
CA ARG A 105 21.67 2.74 5.16
C ARG A 105 20.94 1.45 4.82
N ILE A 106 20.21 1.48 3.71
CA ILE A 106 19.56 0.28 3.18
C ILE A 106 20.35 -0.20 1.97
N MET A 107 20.75 -1.46 2.00
CA MET A 107 21.43 -2.13 0.90
C MET A 107 20.70 -3.45 0.59
N GLY A 108 20.00 -3.49 -0.55
CA GLY A 108 19.18 -4.63 -0.93
C GLY A 108 18.07 -4.92 0.09
N SER A 109 18.11 -6.10 0.70
CA SER A 109 17.15 -6.53 1.74
C SER A 109 17.62 -6.27 3.17
N LYS A 110 18.74 -5.55 3.35
CA LYS A 110 19.36 -5.32 4.67
C LYS A 110 19.36 -3.85 5.05
N LEU A 111 19.17 -3.58 6.34
CA LEU A 111 19.37 -2.27 6.96
C LEU A 111 20.65 -2.30 7.78
N LEU A 112 21.51 -1.34 7.56
CA LEU A 112 22.83 -1.19 8.18
C LEU A 112 22.83 0.02 9.13
N THR A 113 23.33 -0.15 10.34
CA THR A 113 23.38 0.92 11.34
C THR A 113 24.37 0.57 12.48
N ASN A 114 24.67 1.57 13.32
CA ASN A 114 25.46 1.38 14.54
C ASN A 114 24.60 1.17 15.80
N GLN A 115 23.27 1.09 15.66
CA GLN A 115 22.34 0.86 16.76
C GLN A 115 22.16 -0.63 17.00
N GLU A 116 22.08 -1.05 18.28
CA GLU A 116 21.94 -2.46 18.67
C GLU A 116 20.53 -3.01 18.52
N VAL A 117 19.54 -2.15 18.55
CA VAL A 117 18.11 -2.51 18.41
C VAL A 117 17.48 -1.56 17.41
N ILE A 118 16.72 -2.12 16.48
CA ILE A 118 16.06 -1.36 15.42
C ILE A 118 14.59 -1.75 15.33
N TYR A 119 13.74 -0.72 15.32
CA TYR A 119 12.34 -0.80 14.97
C TYR A 119 12.11 -0.02 13.68
N VAL A 120 11.34 -0.58 12.77
CA VAL A 120 10.97 0.08 11.53
C VAL A 120 9.47 0.26 11.44
N ASP A 121 9.08 1.42 10.95
CA ASP A 121 7.72 1.76 10.56
C ASP A 121 7.66 1.71 9.03
N TYR A 122 6.91 0.77 8.48
CA TYR A 122 6.88 0.51 7.05
C TYR A 122 5.51 0.11 6.57
N GLN A 123 5.27 0.36 5.28
CA GLN A 123 4.08 -0.07 4.58
C GLN A 123 4.24 -1.53 4.15
N TYR A 124 3.24 -2.36 4.43
CA TYR A 124 3.26 -3.79 4.13
C TYR A 124 2.14 -4.19 3.16
N SER A 125 2.30 -5.33 2.52
CA SER A 125 1.28 -5.93 1.66
C SER A 125 0.14 -6.45 2.54
N VAL A 126 -0.94 -5.66 2.61
CA VAL A 126 -2.12 -5.94 3.44
C VAL A 126 -2.96 -7.02 2.76
N PRO A 127 -3.40 -8.08 3.46
CA PRO A 127 -4.33 -9.05 2.91
C PRO A 127 -5.70 -8.40 2.67
N GLU A 128 -6.40 -8.84 1.63
CA GLU A 128 -7.69 -8.25 1.19
C GLU A 128 -8.77 -8.28 2.27
N SER A 129 -8.72 -9.27 3.18
CA SER A 129 -9.64 -9.40 4.31
C SER A 129 -9.52 -8.27 5.35
N GLU A 130 -8.37 -7.60 5.41
CA GLU A 130 -8.08 -6.49 6.32
C GLU A 130 -8.24 -5.12 5.65
N MET A 131 -8.47 -5.09 4.33
CA MET A 131 -8.63 -3.84 3.59
C MET A 131 -9.97 -3.17 3.91
N PRO A 132 -9.99 -1.83 4.16
CA PRO A 132 -11.22 -1.07 4.32
C PRO A 132 -12.08 -1.10 3.04
N VAL A 133 -13.41 -1.05 3.22
CA VAL A 133 -14.38 -1.15 2.11
C VAL A 133 -14.14 -0.08 1.03
N TRP A 134 -13.79 1.14 1.42
CA TRP A 134 -13.51 2.22 0.47
C TRP A 134 -12.22 1.97 -0.33
N PHE A 135 -11.22 1.32 0.24
CA PHE A 135 -10.02 0.92 -0.50
C PHE A 135 -10.31 -0.24 -1.46
N VAL A 136 -11.09 -1.22 -1.02
CA VAL A 136 -11.54 -2.33 -1.88
C VAL A 136 -12.31 -1.81 -3.08
N GLN A 137 -13.17 -0.80 -2.91
CA GLN A 137 -13.89 -0.19 -4.04
C GLN A 137 -12.95 0.53 -5.02
N PHE A 138 -11.94 1.23 -4.50
CA PHE A 138 -10.87 1.80 -5.32
C PHE A 138 -10.14 0.71 -6.13
N LEU A 139 -9.78 -0.37 -5.46
CA LEU A 139 -9.06 -1.48 -6.06
C LEU A 139 -9.88 -2.19 -7.16
N LYS A 140 -11.20 -2.34 -6.98
CA LYS A 140 -12.10 -2.86 -8.04
C LYS A 140 -12.09 -1.98 -9.27
N TYR A 141 -12.19 -0.66 -9.12
CA TYR A 141 -12.16 0.26 -10.27
C TYR A 141 -10.80 0.25 -10.97
N LEU A 142 -9.72 0.22 -10.20
CA LEU A 142 -8.37 0.13 -10.74
C LEU A 142 -8.14 -1.18 -11.50
N THR A 143 -8.58 -2.30 -10.94
CA THR A 143 -8.50 -3.61 -11.58
C THR A 143 -9.33 -3.62 -12.87
N ALA A 144 -10.58 -3.15 -12.83
CA ALA A 144 -11.42 -3.05 -14.02
C ALA A 144 -10.76 -2.21 -15.13
N ALA A 145 -10.12 -1.09 -14.78
CA ALA A 145 -9.39 -0.26 -15.75
C ALA A 145 -8.25 -1.01 -16.46
N HIS A 146 -7.50 -1.81 -15.71
CA HIS A 146 -6.33 -2.51 -16.25
C HIS A 146 -6.70 -3.78 -17.05
N ILE A 147 -7.76 -4.48 -16.62
CA ILE A 147 -8.19 -5.71 -17.31
C ILE A 147 -9.21 -5.44 -18.43
N ALA A 148 -9.74 -4.21 -18.56
CA ALA A 148 -10.78 -3.87 -19.54
C ALA A 148 -10.36 -4.21 -20.98
N PHE A 149 -9.19 -3.75 -21.40
CA PHE A 149 -8.71 -3.98 -22.76
C PHE A 149 -8.43 -5.46 -23.04
N PRO A 150 -7.65 -6.21 -22.23
CA PRO A 150 -7.40 -7.61 -22.50
C PRO A 150 -8.65 -8.51 -22.40
N VAL A 151 -9.70 -8.10 -21.66
CA VAL A 151 -10.95 -8.89 -21.53
C VAL A 151 -11.97 -8.54 -22.60
N THR A 152 -12.10 -7.26 -22.98
CA THR A 152 -13.20 -6.80 -23.85
C THR A 152 -12.75 -6.28 -25.20
N ASP A 153 -11.46 -6.12 -25.44
CA ASP A 153 -10.87 -5.50 -26.63
C ASP A 153 -11.39 -4.05 -26.91
N GLN A 154 -11.85 -3.35 -25.84
CA GLN A 154 -12.45 -2.02 -25.92
C GLN A 154 -11.64 -0.99 -25.14
N LEU A 155 -10.95 -0.10 -25.85
CA LEU A 155 -10.17 0.98 -25.26
C LEU A 155 -11.04 2.00 -24.51
N ASP A 156 -12.23 2.30 -25.02
CA ASP A 156 -13.15 3.27 -24.39
C ASP A 156 -13.57 2.82 -22.99
N LYS A 157 -13.78 1.51 -22.78
CA LYS A 157 -14.07 0.96 -21.45
C LYS A 157 -12.85 1.10 -20.51
N ALA A 158 -11.65 0.84 -21.01
CA ALA A 158 -10.42 0.99 -20.23
C ALA A 158 -10.24 2.44 -19.79
N ASP A 159 -10.42 3.41 -20.70
CA ASP A 159 -10.35 4.83 -20.40
C ASP A 159 -11.44 5.28 -19.42
N TYR A 160 -12.67 4.81 -19.59
CA TYR A 160 -13.77 5.11 -18.67
C TYR A 160 -13.43 4.67 -17.24
N TRP A 161 -13.03 3.41 -17.05
CA TRP A 161 -12.72 2.90 -15.73
C TRP A 161 -11.44 3.51 -15.14
N ARG A 162 -10.46 3.85 -15.98
CA ARG A 162 -9.27 4.59 -15.55
C ARG A 162 -9.65 5.96 -14.99
N VAL A 163 -10.52 6.70 -15.67
CA VAL A 163 -11.00 8.00 -15.18
C VAL A 163 -11.79 7.84 -13.89
N MET A 164 -12.62 6.81 -13.79
CA MET A 164 -13.35 6.50 -12.55
C MET A 164 -12.42 6.14 -11.39
N ALA A 165 -11.34 5.40 -11.64
CA ALA A 165 -10.40 4.97 -10.61
C ALA A 165 -9.48 6.12 -10.16
N VAL A 166 -8.76 6.75 -11.09
CA VAL A 166 -7.64 7.67 -10.81
C VAL A 166 -7.80 9.06 -11.41
N GLY A 167 -8.92 9.33 -12.08
CA GLY A 167 -9.21 10.62 -12.70
C GLY A 167 -8.58 10.79 -14.08
N THR A 168 -8.63 12.03 -14.55
CA THR A 168 -8.07 12.45 -15.84
C THR A 168 -6.54 12.59 -15.76
N PRO A 169 -5.83 12.64 -16.89
CA PRO A 169 -4.39 12.92 -16.89
C PRO A 169 -3.97 14.18 -16.13
N GLY A 170 -4.84 15.21 -16.08
CA GLY A 170 -4.61 16.43 -15.31
C GLY A 170 -4.62 16.25 -13.79
N ASP A 171 -5.19 15.14 -13.29
CA ASP A 171 -5.23 14.84 -11.86
C ASP A 171 -3.96 14.11 -11.36
N ASN A 172 -3.00 13.82 -12.24
CA ASN A 172 -1.74 13.10 -11.92
C ASN A 172 -1.97 11.79 -11.15
N GLY A 173 -3.01 11.02 -11.52
CA GLY A 173 -3.36 9.75 -10.87
C GLY A 173 -3.96 9.87 -9.46
N ARG A 174 -4.32 11.08 -9.04
CA ARG A 174 -4.94 11.37 -7.72
C ARG A 174 -6.34 11.94 -7.83
N GLY A 175 -7.02 11.67 -8.94
CA GLY A 175 -8.41 12.01 -9.19
C GLY A 175 -9.36 10.85 -8.94
N GLY A 176 -10.55 10.90 -9.55
CA GLY A 176 -11.55 9.84 -9.48
C GLY A 176 -11.83 9.35 -8.06
N TYR A 177 -12.09 8.06 -7.93
CA TYR A 177 -12.34 7.44 -6.63
C TYR A 177 -11.11 7.40 -5.72
N MET A 178 -9.89 7.42 -6.28
CA MET A 178 -8.65 7.55 -5.51
C MET A 178 -8.69 8.74 -4.56
N ARG A 179 -9.13 9.92 -5.05
CA ARG A 179 -9.28 11.14 -4.22
C ARG A 179 -10.28 10.93 -3.08
N THR A 180 -11.40 10.28 -3.35
CA THR A 180 -12.40 9.95 -2.32
C THR A 180 -11.82 9.04 -1.26
N ALA A 181 -11.10 8.00 -1.67
CA ALA A 181 -10.45 7.06 -0.76
C ALA A 181 -9.40 7.76 0.12
N MET A 182 -8.56 8.63 -0.45
CA MET A 182 -7.58 9.43 0.29
C MET A 182 -8.24 10.35 1.32
N ASN A 183 -9.35 10.99 0.96
CA ASN A 183 -10.09 11.86 1.89
C ASN A 183 -10.68 11.08 3.06
N ILE A 184 -11.25 9.90 2.81
CA ILE A 184 -11.81 9.03 3.87
C ILE A 184 -10.69 8.56 4.80
N ASP A 185 -9.55 8.12 4.24
CA ASP A 185 -8.39 7.72 5.03
C ASP A 185 -7.89 8.85 5.93
N GLY A 186 -7.79 10.07 5.39
CA GLY A 186 -7.38 11.26 6.13
C GLY A 186 -8.35 11.65 7.26
N MET A 187 -9.66 11.49 7.04
CA MET A 187 -10.69 11.75 8.06
C MET A 187 -10.64 10.77 9.23
N ASN A 188 -10.19 9.55 8.99
CA ASN A 188 -10.08 8.51 10.00
C ASN A 188 -8.81 8.62 10.87
N GLN A 189 -7.92 9.55 10.55
CA GLN A 189 -6.70 9.78 11.33
C GLN A 189 -7.02 10.58 12.61
N PRO A 190 -6.36 10.27 13.74
CA PRO A 190 -6.55 11.05 14.96
C PRO A 190 -6.13 12.51 14.72
N VAL A 191 -6.95 13.44 15.21
CA VAL A 191 -6.64 14.86 15.13
C VAL A 191 -5.40 15.16 15.96
N ASN A 192 -4.29 15.50 15.32
CA ASN A 192 -3.12 16.02 16.00
C ASN A 192 -3.40 17.47 16.40
N SER A 193 -3.79 17.68 17.67
CA SER A 193 -3.82 19.04 18.23
C SER A 193 -2.39 19.56 18.31
N ILE A 194 -2.14 20.69 17.67
CA ILE A 194 -0.86 21.41 17.83
C ILE A 194 -0.83 21.94 19.25
N LYS A 195 -0.11 21.24 20.13
CA LYS A 195 -0.04 21.59 21.56
C LYS A 195 0.97 22.70 21.87
N ASP A 196 1.94 22.93 20.98
CA ASP A 196 3.00 23.93 21.15
C ASP A 196 3.18 24.78 19.90
N PHE A 197 2.76 26.03 20.00
CA PHE A 197 3.20 27.08 19.07
C PHE A 197 4.40 27.79 19.69
N SER A 198 5.61 27.43 19.28
CA SER A 198 6.84 28.08 19.75
C SER A 198 6.84 29.59 19.53
N LEU A 199 6.12 30.08 18.51
CA LEU A 199 5.96 31.51 18.19
C LEU A 199 5.02 32.25 19.15
N THR A 200 4.11 31.57 19.85
CA THR A 200 3.24 32.18 20.85
C THR A 200 3.85 32.18 22.25
N GLN A 201 4.78 31.25 22.52
CA GLN A 201 5.48 31.21 23.82
C GLN A 201 6.57 32.28 23.96
N VAL A 202 7.08 32.83 22.86
CA VAL A 202 8.08 33.94 22.87
C VAL A 202 7.46 35.27 23.27
N ARG A 203 6.12 35.35 23.39
CA ARG A 203 5.40 36.60 23.61
C ARG A 203 4.89 36.81 25.06
N ASN A 204 5.23 35.87 25.97
CA ASN A 204 4.92 36.00 27.41
C ASN A 204 6.21 36.09 28.23
#